data_bd7ac29f3de3ce8f567d3b0eea252c1f
#
_entry.id   bd7ac29f3de3ce8f567d3b0eea252c1f
#
_cell.length_a   1.000
_cell.length_b   1.000
_cell.length_c   1.000
_cell.angle_alpha   90.00
_cell.angle_beta   90.00
_cell.angle_gamma   90.00
#
_symmetry.space_group_name_H-M   'P 1'
#
loop_
_entity.id
_entity.type
_entity.pdbx_description
1 polymer ?
#
loop_
_entity_poly.entity_id
_entity_poly.type
_entity_poly.pdbx_seq_one_letter_code
_entity_poly.pdbx_strand_id
1 'polypeptide(L)'
;MAIVYTAKAPPVLASSMTYLRLSLLCLSLLVLPPSLANAQPQVLRLLTWPGYADPDLVAQFENRHGVTVEVTLVGNDDVLRRKLAENNGENYDLIAANTAEIAHYIEQNLLQPLDPTRLSNTTRQLWRFRDYRRIPGIYHEGRVYAIPYTYSDMGLIYDRRQFTAPPQSITSLWDPALRGRVLAFNGSSHNFSLASQARGRDPFAIAADEFPALTDQLIALRRNVLTFYTLPEEAAALFQEHRVALLWANYGRQQLKQLRDAGADVGYVIPREGALAWLDCWAISRGARDMKLAEAWIDFSLEDAMSQALVERQGLSNTVQKPGDEEEDAGRLIWLRPVEDAERRARLWQRILSGERPPLVEAP
;
A
#
# COMPACT_ATOMS: atom_id res chain seq x y z
N MET A 1 0.44 -34.26 -11.79
CA MET A 1 0.75 -35.69 -11.73
C MET A 1 1.36 -35.95 -10.36
N ALA A 2 0.54 -36.36 -9.41
CA ALA A 2 0.96 -36.57 -8.02
C ALA A 2 1.00 -38.09 -7.78
N ILE A 3 2.14 -38.59 -7.30
CA ILE A 3 2.33 -40.01 -6.98
C ILE A 3 2.16 -40.14 -5.46
N VAL A 4 1.16 -40.95 -5.08
CA VAL A 4 0.89 -41.34 -3.69
C VAL A 4 1.46 -42.75 -3.46
N TYR A 5 2.32 -42.95 -2.47
CA TYR A 5 2.75 -44.25 -1.98
C TYR A 5 2.01 -44.59 -0.70
N THR A 6 1.30 -45.72 -0.72
CA THR A 6 0.73 -46.36 0.48
C THR A 6 1.59 -47.56 0.88
N ALA A 7 2.06 -47.57 2.12
CA ALA A 7 2.72 -48.74 2.72
C ALA A 7 1.70 -49.52 3.55
N LYS A 8 1.63 -50.84 3.29
CA LYS A 8 0.78 -51.83 3.94
C LYS A 8 1.58 -52.50 5.08
N ALA A 9 1.03 -52.57 6.29
CA ALA A 9 1.57 -53.35 7.39
C ALA A 9 0.88 -54.74 7.49
N PRO A 10 1.59 -55.80 7.92
CA PRO A 10 1.04 -57.14 8.00
C PRO A 10 0.28 -57.42 9.30
N PRO A 11 -0.53 -58.48 9.39
CA PRO A 11 -1.38 -58.82 10.51
C PRO A 11 -0.66 -59.63 11.60
N VAL A 12 -0.98 -59.40 12.84
CA VAL A 12 -0.56 -60.25 13.99
C VAL A 12 -1.77 -60.98 14.55
N LEU A 13 -1.59 -62.28 14.69
CA LEU A 13 -2.54 -63.29 15.14
C LEU A 13 -2.88 -63.14 16.64
N ALA A 14 -4.13 -63.48 16.93
CA ALA A 14 -4.65 -63.63 18.28
C ALA A 14 -4.15 -64.88 19.01
N SER A 15 -3.94 -64.80 20.29
CA SER A 15 -3.95 -65.95 21.17
C SER A 15 -4.69 -65.58 22.47
N SER A 16 -5.77 -66.30 22.72
CA SER A 16 -6.61 -66.30 23.92
C SER A 16 -5.94 -67.06 25.03
N MET A 17 -6.01 -66.53 26.28
CA MET A 17 -6.19 -67.38 27.45
C MET A 17 -6.79 -66.60 28.63
N THR A 18 -7.89 -67.11 29.14
CA THR A 18 -8.70 -66.79 30.28
C THR A 18 -7.99 -67.15 31.59
N TYR A 19 -8.17 -66.32 32.67
CA TYR A 19 -8.39 -66.71 34.07
C TYR A 19 -8.53 -65.46 34.97
N LEU A 20 -9.60 -65.23 35.48
CA LEU A 20 -10.37 -65.24 36.71
C LEU A 20 -9.68 -64.63 37.97
N ARG A 21 -10.41 -63.62 38.53
CA ARG A 21 -10.50 -63.12 39.91
C ARG A 21 -9.38 -62.26 40.51
N LEU A 22 -9.64 -61.03 40.87
CA LEU A 22 -10.02 -60.60 42.24
C LEU A 22 -10.17 -59.06 42.27
N SER A 23 -11.26 -58.60 42.86
CA SER A 23 -11.59 -57.20 43.12
C SER A 23 -10.54 -56.55 44.03
N LEU A 24 -9.99 -55.40 43.64
CA LEU A 24 -9.50 -54.36 44.54
C LEU A 24 -9.86 -53.00 43.95
N LEU A 25 -10.74 -52.32 44.67
CA LEU A 25 -11.16 -50.94 44.40
C LEU A 25 -9.98 -50.03 44.72
N CYS A 26 -9.18 -49.67 43.72
CA CYS A 26 -8.24 -48.54 43.83
C CYS A 26 -8.85 -47.40 42.99
N LEU A 27 -9.42 -46.44 43.70
CA LEU A 27 -9.83 -45.13 43.19
C LEU A 27 -8.56 -44.36 42.86
N SER A 28 -7.96 -44.63 41.71
CA SER A 28 -6.89 -43.81 41.16
C SER A 28 -7.54 -42.55 40.52
N LEU A 29 -7.44 -41.41 41.23
CA LEU A 29 -7.63 -40.10 40.65
C LEU A 29 -6.71 -40.04 39.41
N LEU A 30 -7.28 -40.15 38.20
CA LEU A 30 -6.62 -39.77 36.96
C LEU A 30 -6.48 -38.24 36.99
N VAL A 31 -5.36 -37.76 37.51
CA VAL A 31 -4.90 -36.40 37.23
C VAL A 31 -4.49 -36.43 35.78
N LEU A 32 -5.44 -36.13 34.89
CA LEU A 32 -5.13 -35.79 33.49
C LEU A 32 -4.20 -34.56 33.54
N PRO A 33 -2.97 -34.66 32.98
CA PRO A 33 -2.17 -33.47 32.83
C PRO A 33 -3.00 -32.47 31.99
N PRO A 34 -2.95 -31.16 32.32
CA PRO A 34 -3.62 -30.17 31.48
C PRO A 34 -3.06 -30.38 30.07
N SER A 35 -3.93 -30.73 29.13
CA SER A 35 -3.60 -30.71 27.70
C SER A 35 -3.07 -29.30 27.44
N LEU A 36 -1.76 -29.21 27.23
CA LEU A 36 -1.19 -28.03 26.55
C LEU A 36 -1.87 -28.03 25.19
N ALA A 37 -3.04 -27.40 25.15
CA ALA A 37 -3.64 -27.03 23.88
C ALA A 37 -2.54 -26.25 23.15
N ASN A 38 -1.97 -26.86 22.12
CA ASN A 38 -1.17 -26.13 21.14
C ASN A 38 -2.12 -25.10 20.54
N ALA A 39 -2.24 -23.95 21.20
CA ALA A 39 -2.89 -22.81 20.62
C ALA A 39 -2.07 -22.49 19.36
N GLN A 40 -2.67 -22.69 18.21
CA GLN A 40 -2.03 -22.24 16.98
C GLN A 40 -1.69 -20.76 17.15
N PRO A 41 -0.48 -20.34 16.78
CA PRO A 41 -0.09 -18.95 16.94
C PRO A 41 -1.15 -18.07 16.24
N GLN A 42 -1.55 -17.04 16.95
CA GLN A 42 -2.50 -16.06 16.43
C GLN A 42 -1.90 -15.42 15.19
N VAL A 43 -2.71 -15.25 14.14
CA VAL A 43 -2.25 -14.69 12.85
C VAL A 43 -2.76 -13.27 12.71
N LEU A 44 -1.86 -12.34 12.40
CA LEU A 44 -2.16 -10.97 12.02
C LEU A 44 -1.99 -10.82 10.49
N ARG A 45 -3.05 -10.44 9.79
CA ARG A 45 -3.08 -10.36 8.32
C ARG A 45 -3.02 -8.90 7.86
N LEU A 46 -1.94 -8.56 7.18
CA LEU A 46 -1.67 -7.22 6.66
C LEU A 46 -1.93 -7.15 5.16
N LEU A 47 -2.57 -6.08 4.71
CA LEU A 47 -2.66 -5.68 3.31
C LEU A 47 -1.95 -4.34 3.15
N THR A 48 -0.80 -4.32 2.48
CA THR A 48 0.10 -3.16 2.54
C THR A 48 0.98 -3.02 1.29
N TRP A 49 1.82 -2.01 1.31
CA TRP A 49 2.74 -1.64 0.24
C TRP A 49 4.15 -2.23 0.46
N PRO A 50 4.96 -2.39 -0.60
CA PRO A 50 6.38 -2.72 -0.45
C PRO A 50 7.10 -1.74 0.47
N GLY A 51 7.91 -2.29 1.40
CA GLY A 51 8.70 -1.50 2.35
C GLY A 51 8.01 -1.06 3.63
N TYR A 52 6.72 -1.41 3.85
CA TYR A 52 6.01 -1.07 5.08
C TYR A 52 6.01 -2.19 6.13
N ALA A 53 6.47 -3.37 5.74
CA ALA A 53 6.54 -4.55 6.60
C ALA A 53 7.75 -5.41 6.19
N ASP A 54 8.95 -4.87 6.40
CA ASP A 54 10.20 -5.57 6.08
C ASP A 54 10.33 -6.85 6.92
N PRO A 55 10.81 -7.96 6.38
CA PRO A 55 10.80 -9.27 7.04
C PRO A 55 11.49 -9.31 8.41
N ASP A 56 12.57 -8.56 8.60
CA ASP A 56 13.28 -8.49 9.88
C ASP A 56 12.51 -7.71 10.94
N LEU A 57 11.74 -6.70 10.55
CA LEU A 57 10.85 -5.94 11.44
C LEU A 57 9.58 -6.73 11.77
N VAL A 58 9.05 -7.45 10.78
CA VAL A 58 7.96 -8.42 11.00
C VAL A 58 8.38 -9.46 12.03
N ALA A 59 9.57 -10.07 11.88
CA ALA A 59 10.09 -11.05 12.84
C ALA A 59 10.27 -10.48 14.25
N GLN A 60 10.65 -9.20 14.39
CA GLN A 60 10.71 -8.55 15.70
C GLN A 60 9.32 -8.46 16.36
N PHE A 61 8.30 -8.09 15.59
CA PHE A 61 6.92 -8.05 16.08
C PHE A 61 6.41 -9.45 16.46
N GLU A 62 6.60 -10.43 15.59
CA GLU A 62 6.23 -11.84 15.83
C GLU A 62 6.83 -12.39 17.12
N ASN A 63 8.15 -12.17 17.32
CA ASN A 63 8.86 -12.60 18.51
C ASN A 63 8.35 -11.89 19.77
N ARG A 64 8.01 -10.61 19.69
CA ARG A 64 7.52 -9.81 20.84
C ARG A 64 6.13 -10.24 21.29
N HIS A 65 5.27 -10.59 20.34
CA HIS A 65 3.85 -10.87 20.60
C HIS A 65 3.49 -12.35 20.55
N GLY A 66 4.40 -13.25 20.15
CA GLY A 66 4.13 -14.70 20.03
C GLY A 66 3.11 -15.04 18.95
N VAL A 67 3.12 -14.30 17.84
CA VAL A 67 2.14 -14.38 16.74
C VAL A 67 2.84 -14.64 15.40
N THR A 68 2.05 -14.94 14.37
CA THR A 68 2.51 -14.93 12.96
C THR A 68 1.93 -13.74 12.23
N VAL A 69 2.70 -13.08 11.37
CA VAL A 69 2.24 -11.97 10.55
C VAL A 69 2.24 -12.39 9.08
N GLU A 70 1.08 -12.38 8.46
CA GLU A 70 0.91 -12.62 7.03
C GLU A 70 0.83 -11.29 6.28
N VAL A 71 1.77 -11.06 5.36
CA VAL A 71 1.85 -9.82 4.59
C VAL A 71 1.39 -10.06 3.16
N THR A 72 0.36 -9.35 2.74
CA THR A 72 -0.08 -9.28 1.34
C THR A 72 0.30 -7.92 0.77
N LEU A 73 1.13 -7.92 -0.28
CA LEU A 73 1.54 -6.70 -0.96
C LEU A 73 0.61 -6.33 -2.10
N VAL A 74 0.42 -5.03 -2.29
CA VAL A 74 -0.32 -4.44 -3.40
C VAL A 74 0.56 -3.43 -4.14
N GLY A 75 0.26 -3.21 -5.42
CA GLY A 75 1.03 -2.30 -6.27
C GLY A 75 0.27 -1.03 -6.67
N ASN A 76 -1.05 -0.97 -6.45
CA ASN A 76 -1.86 0.23 -6.69
C ASN A 76 -3.19 0.18 -5.93
N ASP A 77 -3.86 1.33 -5.82
CA ASP A 77 -5.13 1.47 -5.09
C ASP A 77 -6.25 0.63 -5.70
N ASP A 78 -6.27 0.42 -7.02
CA ASP A 78 -7.30 -0.40 -7.67
C ASP A 78 -7.21 -1.87 -7.23
N VAL A 79 -6.01 -2.38 -7.00
CA VAL A 79 -5.78 -3.72 -6.44
C VAL A 79 -6.13 -3.76 -4.96
N LEU A 80 -5.75 -2.72 -4.19
CA LEU A 80 -6.08 -2.60 -2.78
C LEU A 80 -7.59 -2.63 -2.56
N ARG A 81 -8.36 -1.82 -3.30
CA ARG A 81 -9.83 -1.78 -3.24
C ARG A 81 -10.45 -3.15 -3.51
N ARG A 82 -10.05 -3.81 -4.60
CA ARG A 82 -10.59 -5.14 -4.93
C ARG A 82 -10.32 -6.15 -3.82
N LYS A 83 -9.08 -6.20 -3.31
CA LYS A 83 -8.71 -7.15 -2.25
C LYS A 83 -9.45 -6.87 -0.94
N LEU A 84 -9.63 -5.60 -0.58
CA LEU A 84 -10.36 -5.23 0.63
C LEU A 84 -11.87 -5.48 0.48
N ALA A 85 -12.44 -5.22 -0.70
CA ALA A 85 -13.86 -5.48 -0.97
C ALA A 85 -14.19 -6.99 -1.01
N GLU A 86 -13.21 -7.84 -1.34
CA GLU A 86 -13.36 -9.28 -1.25
C GLU A 86 -13.78 -9.68 0.16
N ASN A 87 -14.87 -10.45 0.27
CA ASN A 87 -15.39 -10.91 1.55
C ASN A 87 -15.63 -9.77 2.58
N ASN A 88 -16.05 -8.58 2.11
CA ASN A 88 -16.36 -7.41 2.95
C ASN A 88 -15.25 -7.01 3.93
N GLY A 89 -13.99 -7.09 3.53
CA GLY A 89 -12.84 -6.77 4.36
C GLY A 89 -12.42 -7.85 5.35
N GLU A 90 -13.08 -9.00 5.38
CA GLU A 90 -12.83 -10.06 6.37
C GLU A 90 -11.51 -10.84 6.15
N ASN A 91 -10.85 -10.63 5.00
CA ASN A 91 -9.61 -11.31 4.68
C ASN A 91 -8.39 -10.73 5.40
N TYR A 92 -8.47 -9.51 5.91
CA TYR A 92 -7.36 -8.77 6.50
C TYR A 92 -7.73 -8.21 7.88
N ASP A 93 -6.71 -8.02 8.72
CA ASP A 93 -6.87 -7.38 10.03
C ASP A 93 -6.47 -5.90 9.96
N LEU A 94 -5.43 -5.59 9.17
CA LEU A 94 -4.94 -4.23 8.96
C LEU A 94 -4.70 -3.95 7.48
N ILE A 95 -4.91 -2.71 7.12
CA ILE A 95 -4.54 -2.17 5.80
C ILE A 95 -3.67 -0.92 5.95
N ALA A 96 -2.77 -0.70 5.01
CA ALA A 96 -2.12 0.58 4.80
C ALA A 96 -2.66 1.22 3.53
N ALA A 97 -3.21 2.43 3.63
CA ALA A 97 -3.80 3.15 2.50
C ALA A 97 -3.67 4.66 2.68
N ASN A 98 -3.71 5.39 1.57
CA ASN A 98 -3.73 6.85 1.61
C ASN A 98 -5.07 7.38 2.13
N THR A 99 -5.07 8.63 2.56
CA THR A 99 -6.24 9.26 3.20
C THR A 99 -7.48 9.31 2.32
N ALA A 100 -7.33 9.38 0.99
CA ALA A 100 -8.45 9.35 0.06
C ALA A 100 -9.13 7.97 0.02
N GLU A 101 -8.33 6.91 0.00
CA GLU A 101 -8.82 5.53 0.06
C GLU A 101 -9.45 5.20 1.42
N ILE A 102 -8.85 5.68 2.52
CA ILE A 102 -9.43 5.52 3.87
C ILE A 102 -10.84 6.13 3.93
N ALA A 103 -11.03 7.35 3.40
CA ALA A 103 -12.36 7.98 3.34
C ALA A 103 -13.37 7.09 2.61
N HIS A 104 -12.99 6.58 1.45
CA HIS A 104 -13.83 5.67 0.65
C HIS A 104 -14.18 4.38 1.42
N TYR A 105 -13.22 3.78 2.13
CA TYR A 105 -13.47 2.55 2.89
C TYR A 105 -14.32 2.78 4.15
N ILE A 106 -14.26 3.97 4.75
CA ILE A 106 -15.18 4.36 5.83
C ILE A 106 -16.62 4.41 5.31
N GLU A 107 -16.86 5.07 4.18
CA GLU A 107 -18.17 5.16 3.54
C GLU A 107 -18.76 3.77 3.20
N GLN A 108 -17.89 2.83 2.80
CA GLN A 108 -18.27 1.45 2.51
C GLN A 108 -18.38 0.56 3.76
N ASN A 109 -18.15 1.11 4.97
CA ASN A 109 -18.15 0.36 6.23
C ASN A 109 -17.18 -0.85 6.23
N LEU A 110 -16.01 -0.69 5.63
CA LEU A 110 -14.95 -1.70 5.56
C LEU A 110 -13.89 -1.56 6.67
N LEU A 111 -13.95 -0.47 7.44
CA LEU A 111 -13.00 -0.17 8.51
C LEU A 111 -13.70 -0.09 9.88
N GLN A 112 -12.92 -0.35 10.93
CA GLN A 112 -13.31 -0.15 12.30
C GLN A 112 -12.68 1.14 12.86
N PRO A 113 -13.40 1.92 13.68
CA PRO A 113 -12.80 3.04 14.38
C PRO A 113 -11.83 2.54 15.46
N LEU A 114 -10.82 3.34 15.74
CA LEU A 114 -9.83 3.07 16.77
C LEU A 114 -9.70 4.27 17.74
N ASP A 115 -9.16 4.01 18.91
CA ASP A 115 -8.88 5.04 19.92
C ASP A 115 -7.38 5.33 19.95
N PRO A 116 -6.91 6.47 19.41
CA PRO A 116 -5.48 6.81 19.41
C PRO A 116 -4.85 6.92 20.82
N THR A 117 -5.66 7.12 21.86
CA THR A 117 -5.14 7.22 23.24
C THR A 117 -4.65 5.89 23.79
N ARG A 118 -5.04 4.77 23.15
CA ARG A 118 -4.57 3.42 23.47
C ARG A 118 -3.23 3.08 22.83
N LEU A 119 -2.73 3.93 21.93
CA LEU A 119 -1.49 3.78 21.18
C LEU A 119 -0.44 4.72 21.76
N SER A 120 0.54 4.17 22.48
CA SER A 120 1.53 4.97 23.22
C SER A 120 2.42 5.80 22.30
N ASN A 121 2.78 5.27 21.14
CA ASN A 121 3.69 5.88 20.19
C ASN A 121 3.06 6.98 19.33
N THR A 122 1.73 7.14 19.35
CA THR A 122 1.07 8.29 18.70
C THR A 122 1.52 9.63 19.27
N THR A 123 1.94 9.67 20.54
CA THR A 123 2.49 10.86 21.19
C THR A 123 3.81 11.33 20.59
N ARG A 124 4.52 10.45 19.87
CA ARG A 124 5.78 10.73 19.18
C ARG A 124 5.58 11.39 17.80
N GLN A 125 4.39 11.25 17.22
CA GLN A 125 4.11 11.86 15.93
C GLN A 125 4.26 13.37 15.97
N LEU A 126 4.69 13.95 14.87
CA LEU A 126 4.69 15.41 14.67
C LEU A 126 3.27 15.96 14.87
N TRP A 127 3.16 17.14 15.46
CA TRP A 127 1.86 17.70 15.85
C TRP A 127 0.84 17.73 14.71
N ARG A 128 1.27 17.99 13.48
CA ARG A 128 0.43 18.04 12.28
C ARG A 128 -0.21 16.67 11.94
N PHE A 129 0.37 15.59 12.42
CA PHE A 129 -0.16 14.22 12.22
C PHE A 129 -0.92 13.68 13.43
N ARG A 130 -0.94 14.41 14.55
CA ARG A 130 -1.70 14.06 15.76
C ARG A 130 -3.07 14.74 15.83
N ASP A 131 -3.29 15.82 15.10
CA ASP A 131 -4.60 16.47 15.01
C ASP A 131 -5.45 15.75 13.93
N TYR A 132 -5.88 14.54 14.27
CA TYR A 132 -6.61 13.65 13.35
C TYR A 132 -7.87 14.29 12.76
N ARG A 133 -8.50 15.25 13.46
CA ARG A 133 -9.69 15.98 13.00
C ARG A 133 -9.40 16.87 11.80
N ARG A 134 -8.14 17.30 11.65
CA ARG A 134 -7.71 18.17 10.55
C ARG A 134 -7.15 17.40 9.36
N ILE A 135 -6.95 16.10 9.51
CA ILE A 135 -6.48 15.26 8.41
C ILE A 135 -7.70 14.75 7.64
N PRO A 136 -7.91 15.20 6.38
CA PRO A 136 -9.05 14.74 5.60
C PRO A 136 -9.01 13.22 5.41
N GLY A 137 -10.17 12.58 5.50
CA GLY A 137 -10.33 11.18 5.15
C GLY A 137 -10.13 10.16 6.28
N ILE A 138 -9.57 10.55 7.44
CA ILE A 138 -9.33 9.61 8.55
C ILE A 138 -10.21 9.82 9.77
N TYR A 139 -10.97 10.90 9.79
CA TYR A 139 -11.88 11.25 10.89
C TYR A 139 -13.32 11.38 10.36
N HIS A 140 -14.23 10.61 10.92
CA HIS A 140 -15.63 10.58 10.51
C HIS A 140 -16.55 10.40 11.72
N GLU A 141 -17.62 11.18 11.81
CA GLU A 141 -18.63 11.11 12.88
C GLU A 141 -18.06 11.04 14.31
N GLY A 142 -17.06 11.89 14.59
CA GLY A 142 -16.47 11.95 15.93
C GLY A 142 -15.44 10.86 16.23
N ARG A 143 -15.11 9.98 15.29
CA ARG A 143 -14.21 8.83 15.47
C ARG A 143 -13.02 8.88 14.53
N VAL A 144 -11.89 8.35 14.99
CA VAL A 144 -10.66 8.16 14.20
C VAL A 144 -10.68 6.75 13.61
N TYR A 145 -10.32 6.61 12.33
CA TYR A 145 -10.33 5.33 11.62
C TYR A 145 -8.93 4.89 11.15
N ALA A 146 -7.97 5.82 11.14
CA ALA A 146 -6.62 5.49 10.71
C ALA A 146 -5.58 6.35 11.42
N ILE A 147 -4.35 5.83 11.53
CA ILE A 147 -3.20 6.52 12.11
C ILE A 147 -2.18 6.80 11.00
N PRO A 148 -1.81 8.07 10.78
CA PRO A 148 -0.78 8.46 9.83
C PRO A 148 0.54 7.74 10.07
N TYR A 149 1.16 7.22 8.99
CA TYR A 149 2.37 6.42 9.09
C TYR A 149 3.54 7.00 8.27
N THR A 150 3.33 7.16 6.98
CA THR A 150 4.36 7.63 6.05
C THR A 150 3.74 8.50 4.95
N TYR A 151 4.56 9.32 4.30
CA TYR A 151 4.11 10.19 3.22
C TYR A 151 5.21 10.42 2.19
N SER A 152 4.81 10.74 0.97
CA SER A 152 5.70 11.19 -0.09
C SER A 152 4.92 12.00 -1.14
N ASP A 153 5.63 12.50 -2.12
CA ASP A 153 5.09 13.26 -3.26
C ASP A 153 5.39 12.56 -4.58
N MET A 154 4.58 12.85 -5.59
CA MET A 154 4.62 12.24 -6.92
C MET A 154 5.29 13.19 -7.91
N GLY A 155 6.55 13.53 -7.68
CA GLY A 155 7.32 14.40 -8.55
C GLY A 155 7.82 13.70 -9.81
N LEU A 156 8.74 14.37 -10.50
CA LEU A 156 9.39 13.88 -11.71
C LEU A 156 10.84 13.49 -11.42
N ILE A 157 11.21 12.24 -11.74
CA ILE A 157 12.60 11.80 -11.79
C ILE A 157 13.07 11.89 -13.24
N TYR A 158 14.22 12.50 -13.47
CA TYR A 158 14.79 12.68 -14.80
C TYR A 158 16.27 12.25 -14.85
N ASP A 159 16.69 11.67 -15.97
CA ASP A 159 18.08 11.34 -16.23
C ASP A 159 18.86 12.63 -16.60
N ARG A 160 19.79 13.05 -15.74
CA ARG A 160 20.59 14.27 -15.93
C ARG A 160 21.43 14.26 -17.18
N ARG A 161 21.75 13.10 -17.74
CA ARG A 161 22.49 12.98 -19.00
C ARG A 161 21.64 13.28 -20.23
N GLN A 162 20.30 13.25 -20.09
CA GLN A 162 19.34 13.47 -21.17
C GLN A 162 18.62 14.82 -21.08
N PHE A 163 18.79 15.55 -19.97
CA PHE A 163 18.22 16.86 -19.75
C PHE A 163 19.31 17.89 -19.45
N THR A 164 19.30 19.01 -20.17
CA THR A 164 20.19 20.14 -19.91
C THR A 164 19.77 20.98 -18.70
N ALA A 165 18.51 20.92 -18.34
CA ALA A 165 17.91 21.55 -17.16
C ALA A 165 16.76 20.67 -16.64
N PRO A 166 16.40 20.74 -15.33
CA PRO A 166 15.27 20.01 -14.79
C PRO A 166 13.97 20.30 -15.54
N PRO A 167 13.12 19.29 -15.81
CA PRO A 167 11.82 19.51 -16.43
C PRO A 167 10.93 20.37 -15.53
N GLN A 168 10.32 21.43 -16.07
CA GLN A 168 9.60 22.43 -15.30
C GLN A 168 8.10 22.13 -15.17
N SER A 169 7.55 21.21 -15.96
CA SER A 169 6.12 20.95 -16.07
C SER A 169 5.83 19.46 -16.16
N ILE A 170 4.72 19.02 -15.55
CA ILE A 170 4.20 17.66 -15.73
C ILE A 170 3.85 17.36 -17.18
N THR A 171 3.59 18.38 -18.01
CA THR A 171 3.31 18.20 -19.45
C THR A 171 4.50 17.62 -20.23
N SER A 172 5.71 17.64 -19.66
CA SER A 172 6.89 16.94 -20.21
C SER A 172 6.66 15.44 -20.41
N LEU A 173 5.73 14.83 -19.67
CA LEU A 173 5.35 13.42 -19.84
C LEU A 173 4.71 13.14 -21.21
N TRP A 174 4.14 14.16 -21.86
CA TRP A 174 3.52 14.10 -23.20
C TRP A 174 4.43 14.61 -24.31
N ASP A 175 5.67 15.01 -24.01
CA ASP A 175 6.60 15.51 -25.02
C ASP A 175 6.91 14.41 -26.06
N PRO A 176 6.59 14.62 -27.36
CA PRO A 176 6.86 13.64 -28.41
C PRO A 176 8.37 13.35 -28.58
N ALA A 177 9.24 14.29 -28.20
CA ALA A 177 10.70 14.09 -28.23
C ALA A 177 11.16 13.03 -27.23
N LEU A 178 10.35 12.74 -26.21
CA LEU A 178 10.62 11.70 -25.19
C LEU A 178 9.90 10.38 -25.45
N ARG A 179 9.22 10.23 -26.60
CA ARG A 179 8.44 9.03 -26.91
C ARG A 179 9.24 7.73 -26.71
N GLY A 180 8.65 6.78 -25.96
CA GLY A 180 9.27 5.51 -25.62
C GLY A 180 10.36 5.60 -24.57
N ARG A 181 10.58 6.80 -23.97
CA ARG A 181 11.58 7.05 -22.91
C ARG A 181 10.96 7.66 -21.66
N VAL A 182 9.65 7.54 -21.49
CA VAL A 182 8.89 8.01 -20.34
C VAL A 182 8.32 6.80 -19.60
N LEU A 183 8.39 6.78 -18.28
CA LEU A 183 7.64 5.87 -17.44
C LEU A 183 6.57 6.63 -16.65
N ALA A 184 5.37 6.07 -16.55
CA ALA A 184 4.32 6.60 -15.71
C ALA A 184 3.73 5.49 -14.83
N PHE A 185 3.07 5.87 -13.75
CA PHE A 185 2.48 4.91 -12.81
C PHE A 185 1.16 4.33 -13.33
N ASN A 186 0.92 3.06 -13.05
CA ASN A 186 -0.31 2.36 -13.39
C ASN A 186 -1.36 2.50 -12.26
N GLY A 187 -2.03 3.64 -12.21
CA GLY A 187 -3.09 3.91 -11.24
C GLY A 187 -4.18 4.78 -11.87
N SER A 188 -5.43 4.33 -11.82
CA SER A 188 -6.55 4.98 -12.50
C SER A 188 -6.82 6.39 -11.98
N SER A 189 -7.09 6.54 -10.68
CA SER A 189 -7.38 7.84 -10.06
C SER A 189 -6.21 8.81 -10.23
N HIS A 190 -4.97 8.32 -10.07
CA HIS A 190 -3.76 9.13 -10.18
C HIS A 190 -3.56 9.67 -11.60
N ASN A 191 -3.76 8.86 -12.64
CA ASN A 191 -3.59 9.30 -14.02
C ASN A 191 -4.65 10.31 -14.46
N PHE A 192 -5.92 10.14 -14.05
CA PHE A 192 -6.95 11.15 -14.30
C PHE A 192 -6.66 12.45 -13.54
N SER A 193 -6.21 12.36 -12.29
CA SER A 193 -5.77 13.53 -11.51
C SER A 193 -4.59 14.24 -12.16
N LEU A 194 -3.56 13.50 -12.63
CA LEU A 194 -2.42 14.03 -13.36
C LEU A 194 -2.85 14.75 -14.64
N ALA A 195 -3.75 14.14 -15.42
CA ALA A 195 -4.23 14.74 -16.67
C ALA A 195 -5.06 16.02 -16.43
N SER A 196 -5.91 16.04 -15.40
CA SER A 196 -6.65 17.23 -14.98
C SER A 196 -5.72 18.34 -14.50
N GLN A 197 -4.75 18.02 -13.65
CA GLN A 197 -3.73 18.94 -13.16
C GLN A 197 -2.90 19.54 -14.30
N ALA A 198 -2.52 18.74 -15.31
CA ALA A 198 -1.80 19.21 -16.49
C ALA A 198 -2.58 20.25 -17.30
N ARG A 199 -3.89 20.31 -17.14
CA ARG A 199 -4.79 21.32 -17.76
C ARG A 199 -5.09 22.49 -16.81
N GLY A 200 -4.48 22.53 -15.64
CA GLY A 200 -4.73 23.57 -14.62
C GLY A 200 -6.12 23.45 -13.97
N ARG A 201 -6.70 22.25 -13.92
CA ARG A 201 -8.01 21.97 -13.32
C ARG A 201 -7.85 21.25 -11.96
N ASP A 202 -8.94 21.19 -11.18
CA ASP A 202 -8.95 20.42 -9.94
C ASP A 202 -8.70 18.92 -10.24
N PRO A 203 -7.67 18.29 -9.65
CA PRO A 203 -7.36 16.89 -9.92
C PRO A 203 -8.35 15.89 -9.32
N PHE A 204 -9.22 16.33 -8.38
CA PHE A 204 -10.09 15.45 -7.60
C PHE A 204 -11.59 15.69 -7.85
N ALA A 205 -11.94 16.69 -8.67
CA ALA A 205 -13.33 17.03 -8.99
C ALA A 205 -13.48 17.25 -10.51
N ILE A 206 -13.40 16.18 -11.28
CA ILE A 206 -13.53 16.20 -12.73
C ILE A 206 -15.01 16.25 -13.10
N ALA A 207 -15.43 17.30 -13.84
CA ALA A 207 -16.78 17.38 -14.34
C ALA A 207 -17.06 16.31 -15.42
N ALA A 208 -18.31 15.84 -15.49
CA ALA A 208 -18.67 14.73 -16.37
C ALA A 208 -18.35 14.97 -17.85
N ASP A 209 -18.42 16.20 -18.31
CA ASP A 209 -18.15 16.65 -19.68
C ASP A 209 -16.63 16.85 -19.97
N GLU A 210 -15.78 16.83 -18.93
CA GLU A 210 -14.32 16.91 -19.09
C GLU A 210 -13.67 15.53 -19.36
N PHE A 211 -14.33 14.43 -18.99
CA PHE A 211 -13.79 13.08 -19.14
C PHE A 211 -13.36 12.71 -20.57
N PRO A 212 -14.12 13.02 -21.63
CA PRO A 212 -13.67 12.73 -22.99
C PRO A 212 -12.32 13.35 -23.33
N ALA A 213 -12.13 14.63 -23.00
CA ALA A 213 -10.88 15.34 -23.27
C ALA A 213 -9.70 14.81 -22.44
N LEU A 214 -9.94 14.38 -21.19
CA LEU A 214 -8.93 13.76 -20.34
C LEU A 214 -8.59 12.34 -20.80
N THR A 215 -9.58 11.58 -21.28
CA THR A 215 -9.39 10.26 -21.88
C THR A 215 -8.50 10.34 -23.10
N ASP A 216 -8.74 11.30 -24.01
CA ASP A 216 -7.89 11.54 -25.19
C ASP A 216 -6.46 11.89 -24.77
N GLN A 217 -6.30 12.73 -23.75
CA GLN A 217 -4.99 13.11 -23.21
C GLN A 217 -4.27 11.90 -22.62
N LEU A 218 -4.96 11.01 -21.88
CA LEU A 218 -4.37 9.79 -21.32
C LEU A 218 -4.04 8.75 -22.41
N ILE A 219 -4.82 8.67 -23.49
CA ILE A 219 -4.46 7.87 -24.67
C ILE A 219 -3.19 8.42 -25.33
N ALA A 220 -3.05 9.75 -25.39
CA ALA A 220 -1.82 10.37 -25.88
C ALA A 220 -0.62 10.04 -24.97
N LEU A 221 -0.81 10.08 -23.64
CA LEU A 221 0.22 9.65 -22.67
C LEU A 221 0.62 8.19 -22.91
N ARG A 222 -0.35 7.27 -23.02
CA ARG A 222 -0.08 5.84 -23.31
C ARG A 222 0.75 5.65 -24.58
N ARG A 223 0.55 6.47 -25.59
CA ARG A 223 1.33 6.40 -26.84
C ARG A 223 2.73 6.99 -26.71
N ASN A 224 2.96 7.80 -25.68
CA ASN A 224 4.23 8.47 -25.41
C ASN A 224 5.13 7.70 -24.45
N VAL A 225 4.55 7.05 -23.45
CA VAL A 225 5.32 6.26 -22.47
C VAL A 225 5.94 5.00 -23.10
N LEU A 226 7.03 4.52 -22.51
CA LEU A 226 7.54 3.17 -22.73
C LEU A 226 6.52 2.16 -22.21
N THR A 227 6.11 2.35 -20.96
CA THR A 227 5.06 1.58 -20.30
C THR A 227 4.56 2.29 -19.03
N PHE A 228 3.48 1.72 -18.44
CA PHE A 228 3.04 2.07 -17.10
C PHE A 228 3.55 1.01 -16.13
N TYR A 229 4.35 1.41 -15.17
CA TYR A 229 4.88 0.53 -14.12
C TYR A 229 3.91 0.44 -12.92
N THR A 230 4.05 -0.62 -12.13
CA THR A 230 3.22 -0.86 -10.95
C THR A 230 4.07 -0.85 -9.67
N LEU A 231 5.24 -1.46 -9.67
CA LEU A 231 6.13 -1.56 -8.51
C LEU A 231 7.37 -0.66 -8.67
N PRO A 232 7.93 -0.12 -7.59
CA PRO A 232 9.10 0.73 -7.66
C PRO A 232 10.33 -0.01 -8.22
N GLU A 233 10.50 -1.30 -7.93
CA GLU A 233 11.58 -2.15 -8.46
C GLU A 233 11.46 -2.37 -9.97
N GLU A 234 10.22 -2.54 -10.47
CA GLU A 234 9.94 -2.62 -11.91
C GLU A 234 10.38 -1.33 -12.61
N ALA A 235 9.99 -0.18 -12.04
CA ALA A 235 10.37 1.12 -12.60
C ALA A 235 11.89 1.31 -12.63
N ALA A 236 12.59 0.88 -11.58
CA ALA A 236 14.05 0.97 -11.49
C ALA A 236 14.74 0.09 -12.54
N ALA A 237 14.29 -1.15 -12.73
CA ALA A 237 14.80 -2.06 -13.75
C ALA A 237 14.58 -1.49 -15.16
N LEU A 238 13.34 -1.08 -15.48
CA LEU A 238 13.00 -0.48 -16.77
C LEU A 238 13.80 0.80 -17.05
N PHE A 239 14.02 1.63 -16.02
CA PHE A 239 14.80 2.87 -16.15
C PHE A 239 16.23 2.58 -16.61
N GLN A 240 16.86 1.55 -16.06
CA GLN A 240 18.22 1.15 -16.41
C GLN A 240 18.31 0.47 -17.79
N GLU A 241 17.39 -0.43 -18.08
CA GLU A 241 17.44 -1.27 -19.28
C GLU A 241 17.07 -0.51 -20.56
N HIS A 242 16.17 0.49 -20.48
CA HIS A 242 15.56 1.10 -21.65
C HIS A 242 15.92 2.59 -21.88
N ARG A 243 16.98 3.11 -21.25
CA ARG A 243 17.40 4.50 -21.39
C ARG A 243 16.26 5.50 -21.15
N VAL A 244 15.45 5.25 -20.13
CA VAL A 244 14.36 6.13 -19.73
C VAL A 244 14.92 7.51 -19.42
N ALA A 245 14.25 8.55 -19.94
CA ALA A 245 14.63 9.94 -19.72
C ALA A 245 13.84 10.56 -18.58
N LEU A 246 12.56 10.19 -18.44
CA LEU A 246 11.63 10.81 -17.51
C LEU A 246 10.74 9.76 -16.87
N LEU A 247 10.54 9.87 -15.55
CA LEU A 247 9.67 8.99 -14.77
C LEU A 247 8.77 9.84 -13.88
N TRP A 248 7.44 9.65 -13.98
CA TRP A 248 6.50 10.16 -13.00
C TRP A 248 6.46 9.22 -11.79
N ALA A 249 6.99 9.70 -10.67
CA ALA A 249 7.36 8.88 -9.53
C ALA A 249 6.22 8.76 -8.51
N ASN A 250 5.33 7.77 -8.66
CA ASN A 250 4.26 7.51 -7.68
C ASN A 250 4.80 7.25 -6.27
N TYR A 251 5.91 6.54 -6.18
CA TYR A 251 6.58 6.24 -4.90
C TYR A 251 7.60 7.33 -4.52
N GLY A 252 7.65 8.42 -5.28
CA GLY A 252 8.40 9.61 -4.98
C GLY A 252 9.88 9.36 -4.69
N ARG A 253 10.30 9.75 -3.51
CA ARG A 253 11.69 9.66 -3.07
C ARG A 253 12.19 8.24 -2.87
N GLN A 254 11.30 7.26 -2.66
CA GLN A 254 11.68 5.85 -2.65
C GLN A 254 12.27 5.42 -3.98
N GLN A 255 11.62 5.77 -5.09
CA GLN A 255 12.14 5.48 -6.44
C GLN A 255 13.42 6.25 -6.74
N LEU A 256 13.50 7.51 -6.29
CA LEU A 256 14.73 8.29 -6.42
C LEU A 256 15.90 7.62 -5.71
N LYS A 257 15.68 7.16 -4.47
CA LYS A 257 16.70 6.43 -3.70
C LYS A 257 17.12 5.14 -4.40
N GLN A 258 16.16 4.31 -4.81
CA GLN A 258 16.45 3.05 -5.51
C GLN A 258 17.28 3.26 -6.78
N LEU A 259 16.94 4.26 -7.59
CA LEU A 259 17.71 4.59 -8.80
C LEU A 259 19.12 5.08 -8.49
N ARG A 260 19.28 5.92 -7.46
CA ARG A 260 20.60 6.39 -7.03
C ARG A 260 21.47 5.26 -6.46
N ASP A 261 20.89 4.41 -5.62
CA ASP A 261 21.59 3.23 -5.06
C ASP A 261 22.03 2.25 -6.16
N ALA A 262 21.27 2.18 -7.24
CA ALA A 262 21.61 1.43 -8.45
C ALA A 262 22.59 2.18 -9.40
N GLY A 263 23.12 3.34 -9.00
CA GLY A 263 24.14 4.11 -9.74
C GLY A 263 23.59 4.99 -10.85
N ALA A 264 22.28 5.23 -10.93
CA ALA A 264 21.72 6.13 -11.93
C ALA A 264 21.98 7.62 -11.58
N ASP A 265 22.41 8.40 -12.58
CA ASP A 265 22.55 9.85 -12.44
C ASP A 265 21.23 10.55 -12.68
N VAL A 266 20.42 10.63 -11.63
CA VAL A 266 19.06 11.16 -11.69
C VAL A 266 18.84 12.38 -10.80
N GLY A 267 18.03 13.31 -11.30
CA GLY A 267 17.47 14.41 -10.52
C GLY A 267 16.02 14.20 -10.19
N TYR A 268 15.54 14.95 -9.20
CA TYR A 268 14.13 14.99 -8.78
C TYR A 268 13.63 16.42 -8.80
N VAL A 269 12.40 16.61 -9.21
CA VAL A 269 11.80 17.96 -9.24
C VAL A 269 10.30 17.89 -8.99
N ILE A 270 9.79 18.84 -8.22
CA ILE A 270 8.37 19.17 -8.14
C ILE A 270 8.05 20.14 -9.26
N PRO A 271 7.22 19.76 -10.24
CA PRO A 271 6.88 20.63 -11.38
C PRO A 271 6.12 21.88 -10.93
N ARG A 272 6.03 22.89 -11.81
CA ARG A 272 5.38 24.16 -11.49
C ARG A 272 3.89 24.02 -11.16
N GLU A 273 3.23 23.00 -11.69
CA GLU A 273 1.84 22.66 -11.41
C GLU A 273 1.64 22.07 -10.00
N GLY A 274 2.73 21.79 -9.29
CA GLY A 274 2.75 21.04 -8.03
C GLY A 274 2.89 19.53 -8.27
N ALA A 275 3.02 18.77 -7.19
CA ALA A 275 3.00 17.32 -7.21
C ALA A 275 1.86 16.79 -6.35
N LEU A 276 1.18 15.77 -6.83
CA LEU A 276 0.27 14.99 -6.00
C LEU A 276 1.09 14.40 -4.84
N ALA A 277 0.49 14.34 -3.65
CA ALA A 277 1.15 13.82 -2.45
C ALA A 277 0.19 12.91 -1.70
N TRP A 278 0.70 11.81 -1.19
CA TRP A 278 -0.06 10.85 -0.40
C TRP A 278 0.42 10.82 1.04
N LEU A 279 -0.52 10.60 1.95
CA LEU A 279 -0.30 10.31 3.35
C LEU A 279 -0.91 8.95 3.62
N ASP A 280 -0.06 7.93 3.75
CA ASP A 280 -0.51 6.60 4.06
C ASP A 280 -0.66 6.40 5.56
N CYS A 281 -1.74 5.74 5.90
CA CYS A 281 -2.18 5.50 7.26
C CYS A 281 -2.42 4.00 7.47
N TRP A 282 -2.14 3.50 8.66
CA TRP A 282 -2.63 2.20 9.08
C TRP A 282 -4.07 2.31 9.57
N ALA A 283 -4.92 1.43 9.07
CA ALA A 283 -6.32 1.34 9.46
C ALA A 283 -6.69 -0.12 9.80
N ILE A 284 -7.62 -0.27 10.74
CA ILE A 284 -8.11 -1.58 11.17
C ILE A 284 -9.27 -1.96 10.28
N SER A 285 -9.13 -3.09 9.57
CA SER A 285 -10.19 -3.63 8.73
C SER A 285 -11.38 -4.09 9.55
N ARG A 286 -12.57 -4.10 8.94
CA ARG A 286 -13.77 -4.70 9.52
C ARG A 286 -13.57 -6.16 9.93
N GLY A 287 -12.73 -6.89 9.21
CA GLY A 287 -12.43 -8.29 9.46
C GLY A 287 -11.36 -8.56 10.52
N ALA A 288 -10.90 -7.55 11.24
CA ALA A 288 -9.90 -7.72 12.28
C ALA A 288 -10.40 -8.64 13.40
N ARG A 289 -9.68 -9.73 13.61
CA ARG A 289 -10.03 -10.79 14.58
C ARG A 289 -9.63 -10.42 15.99
N ASP A 290 -8.56 -9.63 16.13
CA ASP A 290 -8.08 -9.11 17.41
C ASP A 290 -7.68 -7.63 17.27
N MET A 291 -8.54 -6.77 17.81
CA MET A 291 -8.32 -5.31 17.83
C MET A 291 -7.05 -4.92 18.57
N LYS A 292 -6.72 -5.62 19.67
CA LYS A 292 -5.53 -5.29 20.47
C LYS A 292 -4.25 -5.62 19.71
N LEU A 293 -4.24 -6.74 18.99
CA LEU A 293 -3.09 -7.12 18.17
C LEU A 293 -2.93 -6.18 16.98
N ALA A 294 -4.04 -5.76 16.37
CA ALA A 294 -4.04 -4.76 15.30
C ALA A 294 -3.53 -3.38 15.81
N GLU A 295 -4.02 -2.93 16.96
CA GLU A 295 -3.52 -1.72 17.63
C GLU A 295 -2.03 -1.83 17.97
N ALA A 296 -1.56 -3.00 18.43
CA ALA A 296 -0.15 -3.23 18.74
C ALA A 296 0.74 -3.10 17.49
N TRP A 297 0.29 -3.58 16.32
CA TRP A 297 1.01 -3.37 15.06
C TRP A 297 1.11 -1.88 14.70
N ILE A 298 0.00 -1.15 14.81
CA ILE A 298 0.01 0.30 14.54
C ILE A 298 0.99 1.01 15.48
N ASP A 299 0.95 0.69 16.77
CA ASP A 299 1.84 1.29 17.76
C ASP A 299 3.32 0.93 17.48
N PHE A 300 3.61 -0.33 17.16
CA PHE A 300 4.92 -0.79 16.73
C PHE A 300 5.43 -0.07 15.48
N SER A 301 4.54 0.17 14.51
CA SER A 301 4.92 0.87 13.27
C SER A 301 5.42 2.30 13.49
N LEU A 302 5.10 2.92 14.63
CA LEU A 302 5.57 4.24 15.04
C LEU A 302 6.85 4.20 15.90
N GLU A 303 7.44 3.03 16.16
CA GLU A 303 8.72 2.92 16.87
C GLU A 303 9.90 3.37 16.00
N ASP A 304 11.05 3.62 16.66
CA ASP A 304 12.27 4.11 15.98
C ASP A 304 12.75 3.16 14.90
N ALA A 305 12.73 1.85 15.16
CA ALA A 305 13.19 0.85 14.18
C ALA A 305 12.40 0.93 12.86
N MET A 306 11.07 1.03 12.94
CA MET A 306 10.19 1.16 11.78
C MET A 306 10.39 2.51 11.08
N SER A 307 10.44 3.60 11.87
CA SER A 307 10.61 4.96 11.35
C SER A 307 11.96 5.15 10.65
N GLN A 308 13.04 4.59 11.21
CA GLN A 308 14.37 4.62 10.58
C GLN A 308 14.41 3.79 9.31
N ALA A 309 13.79 2.59 9.30
CA ALA A 309 13.73 1.77 8.10
C ALA A 309 13.01 2.47 6.94
N LEU A 310 11.92 3.21 7.20
CA LEU A 310 11.26 4.02 6.18
C LEU A 310 12.19 5.05 5.55
N VAL A 311 12.99 5.75 6.35
CA VAL A 311 13.92 6.77 5.85
C VAL A 311 15.12 6.12 5.18
N GLU A 312 15.82 5.25 5.89
CA GLU A 312 17.13 4.74 5.47
C GLU A 312 17.04 3.72 4.34
N ARG A 313 16.06 2.81 4.43
CA ARG A 313 15.89 1.74 3.43
C ARG A 313 15.01 2.16 2.29
N GLN A 314 13.90 2.84 2.61
CA GLN A 314 12.87 3.16 1.62
C GLN A 314 12.99 4.60 1.08
N GLY A 315 13.72 5.51 1.74
CA GLY A 315 13.79 6.92 1.33
C GLY A 315 12.46 7.66 1.50
N LEU A 316 11.58 7.16 2.35
CA LEU A 316 10.26 7.74 2.63
C LEU A 316 10.31 8.62 3.88
N SER A 317 9.49 9.65 3.90
CA SER A 317 9.26 10.45 5.11
C SER A 317 8.29 9.70 6.04
N ASN A 318 8.49 9.83 7.36
CA ASN A 318 7.60 9.26 8.36
C ASN A 318 6.93 10.35 9.20
N THR A 319 5.97 9.96 10.03
CA THR A 319 5.17 10.92 10.80
C THR A 319 5.74 11.25 12.18
N VAL A 320 6.84 10.61 12.60
CA VAL A 320 7.45 10.79 13.94
C VAL A 320 8.75 11.60 13.91
N GLN A 321 9.49 11.59 12.81
CA GLN A 321 10.73 12.34 12.66
C GLN A 321 10.51 13.60 11.82
N LYS A 322 11.20 14.67 12.16
CA LYS A 322 11.21 15.85 11.30
C LYS A 322 11.85 15.50 9.97
N PRO A 323 11.25 15.88 8.83
CA PRO A 323 11.90 15.77 7.54
C PRO A 323 13.22 16.55 7.55
N GLY A 324 14.20 16.11 6.75
CA GLY A 324 15.41 16.88 6.51
C GLY A 324 15.12 18.19 5.76
N ASP A 325 16.15 18.85 5.25
CA ASP A 325 16.10 20.17 4.58
C ASP A 325 15.22 20.26 3.31
N GLU A 326 14.43 19.24 3.04
CA GLU A 326 13.62 19.07 1.83
C GLU A 326 12.21 19.71 1.91
N GLU A 327 11.92 20.49 2.95
CA GLU A 327 10.61 21.16 3.14
C GLU A 327 10.38 22.39 2.23
N GLU A 328 11.36 22.82 1.42
CA GLU A 328 11.21 23.98 0.52
C GLU A 328 10.04 23.83 -0.48
N ASP A 329 9.63 22.60 -0.77
CA ASP A 329 8.55 22.31 -1.72
C ASP A 329 7.16 22.08 -1.09
N ALA A 330 7.03 22.17 0.24
CA ALA A 330 5.77 21.85 0.96
C ALA A 330 4.56 22.65 0.45
N GLY A 331 4.76 23.89 -0.02
CA GLY A 331 3.72 24.74 -0.60
C GLY A 331 3.22 24.31 -1.99
N ARG A 332 3.91 23.37 -2.65
CA ARG A 332 3.55 22.83 -3.98
C ARG A 332 3.00 21.42 -3.95
N LEU A 333 2.78 20.86 -2.76
CA LEU A 333 2.19 19.52 -2.59
C LEU A 333 0.67 19.60 -2.63
N ILE A 334 0.06 18.72 -3.40
CA ILE A 334 -1.39 18.59 -3.57
C ILE A 334 -1.80 17.25 -2.97
N TRP A 335 -2.23 17.28 -1.71
CA TRP A 335 -2.60 16.07 -0.98
C TRP A 335 -3.79 15.37 -1.62
N LEU A 336 -3.67 14.04 -1.78
CA LEU A 336 -4.74 13.22 -2.31
C LEU A 336 -6.02 13.39 -1.51
N ARG A 337 -7.14 13.51 -2.21
CA ARG A 337 -8.50 13.58 -1.70
C ARG A 337 -9.37 12.56 -2.43
N PRO A 338 -10.51 12.15 -1.86
CA PRO A 338 -11.50 11.37 -2.60
C PRO A 338 -11.83 12.03 -3.93
N VAL A 339 -11.95 11.21 -4.96
CA VAL A 339 -12.30 11.65 -6.31
C VAL A 339 -13.80 11.54 -6.54
N GLU A 340 -14.31 12.24 -7.53
CA GLU A 340 -15.74 12.31 -7.85
C GLU A 340 -16.37 10.94 -8.21
N ASP A 341 -15.63 10.06 -8.89
CA ASP A 341 -16.08 8.72 -9.30
C ASP A 341 -14.88 7.80 -9.59
N ALA A 342 -14.38 7.15 -8.55
CA ALA A 342 -13.24 6.26 -8.64
C ALA A 342 -13.50 5.04 -9.55
N GLU A 343 -14.74 4.52 -9.57
CA GLU A 343 -15.10 3.39 -10.40
C GLU A 343 -15.12 3.75 -11.88
N ARG A 344 -15.65 4.91 -12.23
CA ARG A 344 -15.60 5.43 -13.61
C ARG A 344 -14.16 5.59 -14.07
N ARG A 345 -13.32 6.23 -13.24
CA ARG A 345 -11.89 6.37 -13.53
C ARG A 345 -11.22 5.02 -13.77
N ALA A 346 -11.51 4.03 -12.92
CA ALA A 346 -10.98 2.67 -13.05
C ALA A 346 -11.44 1.99 -14.34
N ARG A 347 -12.74 2.05 -14.67
CA ARG A 347 -13.29 1.46 -15.91
C ARG A 347 -12.64 2.09 -17.15
N LEU A 348 -12.58 3.42 -17.22
CA LEU A 348 -11.97 4.13 -18.35
C LEU A 348 -10.47 3.83 -18.45
N TRP A 349 -9.78 3.77 -17.33
CA TRP A 349 -8.35 3.46 -17.29
C TRP A 349 -8.04 2.07 -17.86
N GLN A 350 -8.80 1.05 -17.48
CA GLN A 350 -8.64 -0.31 -18.04
C GLN A 350 -8.84 -0.32 -19.57
N ARG A 351 -9.82 0.40 -20.08
CA ARG A 351 -10.06 0.55 -21.52
C ARG A 351 -8.93 1.30 -22.22
N ILE A 352 -8.37 2.34 -21.59
CA ILE A 352 -7.18 3.04 -22.08
C ILE A 352 -6.00 2.07 -22.18
N LEU A 353 -5.73 1.29 -21.13
CA LEU A 353 -4.64 0.31 -21.10
C LEU A 353 -4.79 -0.79 -22.15
N SER A 354 -6.02 -1.28 -22.39
CA SER A 354 -6.29 -2.32 -23.40
C SER A 354 -6.09 -1.84 -24.83
N GLY A 355 -5.87 -0.56 -25.05
CA GLY A 355 -5.64 -0.01 -26.37
C GLY A 355 -6.88 0.45 -27.13
N GLU A 356 -8.03 0.48 -26.47
CA GLU A 356 -9.27 0.95 -27.07
C GLU A 356 -9.14 2.39 -27.62
N ARG A 357 -9.89 2.69 -28.68
CA ARG A 357 -9.91 4.01 -29.32
C ARG A 357 -11.12 4.81 -28.83
N PRO A 358 -11.02 6.16 -28.75
CA PRO A 358 -12.21 6.99 -28.61
C PRO A 358 -13.13 6.81 -29.86
N PRO A 359 -14.46 6.84 -29.74
CA PRO A 359 -15.26 7.03 -28.53
C PRO A 359 -15.51 5.75 -27.74
N LEU A 360 -14.98 4.58 -28.12
CA LEU A 360 -15.25 3.30 -27.47
C LEU A 360 -14.86 3.29 -25.97
N VAL A 361 -13.83 4.07 -25.63
CA VAL A 361 -13.41 4.20 -24.22
C VAL A 361 -14.49 4.85 -23.36
N GLU A 362 -15.31 5.75 -23.95
CA GLU A 362 -16.39 6.45 -23.25
C GLU A 362 -17.75 5.68 -23.29
N ALA A 363 -17.85 4.61 -24.05
CA ALA A 363 -19.09 3.83 -24.09
C ALA A 363 -19.36 3.18 -22.74
N PRO A 364 -20.60 3.12 -22.27
CA PRO A 364 -21.02 2.56 -20.97
C PRO A 364 -20.72 1.07 -20.85
#